data_39909884fa159faed7da9c6697fc0b1f
#
_entry.id   39909884fa159faed7da9c6697fc0b1f
#
_cell.length_a   1.000
_cell.length_b   1.000
_cell.length_c   1.000
_cell.angle_alpha   90.00
_cell.angle_beta   90.00
_cell.angle_gamma   90.00
#
_symmetry.space_group_name_H-M   'P 1'
#
loop_
_entity.id
_entity.type
_entity.pdbx_description
1 polymer ?
#
loop_
_entity_poly.entity_id
_entity_poly.type
_entity_poly.pdbx_seq_one_letter_code
_entity_poly.pdbx_strand_id
1 'polypeptide(L)'
;MVAMGTSLADRAWGRESAVYRVAGVFNVIGGWFLTAFSAFMVSAIFLYIIYLGEIVSVAVLLIVVLFLLGRSSVRHTKRAKEKKEKRYMERAELITINEVVNESSDHISEVVKRVNKLYTNVVIDLSSHDLNKLSKTEKHVRKLNKEVNELREEVFYFIKSLDDSSVKASRFYILILGYLQDITQSIEYISTTSYKHVNNNHKQLTPSSINDLSVINDKLKVLFDKIELD
;
A
#
# COMPACT_ATOMS: atom_id res chain seq x y z
N MET A 1 -9.55 -27.78 -6.90
CA MET A 1 -10.11 -28.89 -7.72
C MET A 1 -10.10 -30.23 -7.01
N VAL A 2 -9.04 -30.61 -6.31
CA VAL A 2 -8.95 -31.89 -5.56
C VAL A 2 -10.02 -31.99 -4.46
N ALA A 3 -10.33 -30.91 -3.76
CA ALA A 3 -11.34 -30.88 -2.68
C ALA A 3 -12.78 -31.13 -3.14
N MET A 4 -13.13 -30.89 -4.40
CA MET A 4 -14.47 -31.18 -4.93
C MET A 4 -14.63 -32.66 -5.35
N GLY A 5 -13.54 -33.30 -5.81
CA GLY A 5 -13.55 -34.71 -6.16
C GLY A 5 -13.70 -35.64 -4.94
N THR A 6 -13.07 -35.27 -3.80
CA THR A 6 -13.17 -36.06 -2.56
C THR A 6 -14.55 -35.97 -1.91
N SER A 7 -15.26 -34.83 -2.05
CA SER A 7 -16.61 -34.68 -1.50
C SER A 7 -17.70 -35.45 -2.26
N LEU A 8 -17.44 -35.82 -3.52
CA LEU A 8 -18.30 -36.69 -4.33
C LEU A 8 -18.10 -38.19 -4.00
N ALA A 9 -16.91 -38.56 -3.49
CA ALA A 9 -16.58 -39.93 -3.13
C ALA A 9 -17.00 -40.30 -1.70
N ASP A 10 -17.28 -39.32 -0.86
CA ASP A 10 -17.68 -39.56 0.53
C ASP A 10 -19.14 -40.03 0.62
N ARG A 11 -19.34 -41.25 1.13
CA ARG A 11 -20.63 -41.96 1.22
C ARG A 11 -21.67 -41.37 2.19
N ALA A 12 -21.60 -40.12 2.54
CA ALA A 12 -22.60 -39.43 3.37
C ALA A 12 -23.85 -39.09 2.56
N TRP A 13 -24.72 -40.05 2.28
CA TRP A 13 -25.88 -39.96 1.43
C TRP A 13 -27.15 -39.57 2.24
N GLY A 14 -27.37 -38.25 2.44
CA GLY A 14 -28.68 -37.72 2.62
C GLY A 14 -29.22 -37.25 1.27
N ARG A 15 -30.43 -37.63 0.87
CA ARG A 15 -31.02 -37.31 -0.44
C ARG A 15 -30.98 -35.81 -0.81
N GLU A 16 -31.19 -34.92 0.14
CA GLU A 16 -31.16 -33.46 -0.08
C GLU A 16 -29.75 -32.90 -0.31
N SER A 17 -28.75 -33.42 0.38
CA SER A 17 -27.37 -32.96 0.22
C SER A 17 -26.74 -33.35 -1.11
N ALA A 18 -27.20 -34.46 -1.72
CA ALA A 18 -26.74 -34.92 -3.02
C ALA A 18 -27.17 -33.97 -4.16
N VAL A 19 -28.43 -33.51 -4.14
CA VAL A 19 -28.96 -32.59 -5.16
C VAL A 19 -28.22 -31.24 -5.15
N TYR A 20 -27.95 -30.68 -3.96
CA TYR A 20 -27.20 -29.41 -3.85
C TYR A 20 -25.77 -29.54 -4.33
N ARG A 21 -25.11 -30.67 -4.08
CA ARG A 21 -23.71 -30.91 -4.53
C ARG A 21 -23.65 -31.11 -6.04
N VAL A 22 -24.57 -31.84 -6.62
CA VAL A 22 -24.68 -32.04 -8.06
C VAL A 22 -24.99 -30.71 -8.77
N ALA A 23 -25.90 -29.92 -8.24
CA ALA A 23 -26.19 -28.59 -8.75
C ALA A 23 -24.97 -27.64 -8.68
N GLY A 24 -24.18 -27.71 -7.60
CA GLY A 24 -22.92 -26.97 -7.45
C GLY A 24 -21.87 -27.35 -8.50
N VAL A 25 -21.72 -28.64 -8.79
CA VAL A 25 -20.78 -29.13 -9.82
C VAL A 25 -21.25 -28.69 -11.22
N PHE A 26 -22.54 -28.82 -11.52
CA PHE A 26 -23.10 -28.35 -12.79
C PHE A 26 -22.97 -26.83 -12.97
N ASN A 27 -23.11 -26.05 -11.92
CA ASN A 27 -22.88 -24.59 -11.96
C ASN A 27 -21.41 -24.25 -12.29
N VAL A 28 -20.45 -24.98 -11.72
CA VAL A 28 -19.02 -24.78 -12.00
C VAL A 28 -18.68 -25.20 -13.43
N ILE A 29 -19.13 -26.37 -13.85
CA ILE A 29 -18.90 -26.88 -15.21
C ILE A 29 -19.60 -25.97 -16.24
N GLY A 30 -20.86 -25.60 -15.98
CA GLY A 30 -21.63 -24.67 -16.82
C GLY A 30 -20.97 -23.29 -16.89
N GLY A 31 -20.42 -22.79 -15.78
CA GLY A 31 -19.67 -21.54 -15.76
C GLY A 31 -18.39 -21.60 -16.60
N TRP A 32 -17.66 -22.69 -16.59
CA TRP A 32 -16.49 -22.88 -17.44
C TRP A 32 -16.85 -22.98 -18.93
N PHE A 33 -17.90 -23.72 -19.24
CA PHE A 33 -18.38 -23.85 -20.60
C PHE A 33 -18.87 -22.50 -21.15
N LEU A 34 -19.61 -21.74 -20.35
CA LEU A 34 -20.09 -20.41 -20.70
C LEU A 34 -18.93 -19.41 -20.90
N THR A 35 -17.90 -19.45 -20.03
CA THR A 35 -16.70 -18.62 -20.20
C THR A 35 -15.90 -18.97 -21.45
N ALA A 36 -15.71 -20.25 -21.73
CA ALA A 36 -15.02 -20.70 -22.93
C ALA A 36 -15.80 -20.32 -24.20
N PHE A 37 -17.11 -20.52 -24.19
CA PHE A 37 -17.99 -20.16 -25.29
C PHE A 37 -18.03 -18.65 -25.55
N SER A 38 -18.17 -17.85 -24.50
CA SER A 38 -18.15 -16.39 -24.62
C SER A 38 -16.80 -15.85 -25.12
N ALA A 39 -15.70 -16.42 -24.64
CA ALA A 39 -14.36 -16.05 -25.10
C ALA A 39 -14.17 -16.39 -26.59
N PHE A 40 -14.66 -17.57 -27.02
CA PHE A 40 -14.63 -17.98 -28.42
C PHE A 40 -15.45 -17.02 -29.30
N MET A 41 -16.70 -16.69 -28.90
CA MET A 41 -17.54 -15.76 -29.66
C MET A 41 -16.93 -14.38 -29.79
N VAL A 42 -16.36 -13.85 -28.69
CA VAL A 42 -15.69 -12.54 -28.69
C VAL A 42 -14.46 -12.58 -29.61
N SER A 43 -13.65 -13.64 -29.53
CA SER A 43 -12.47 -13.80 -30.39
C SER A 43 -12.86 -13.91 -31.88
N ALA A 44 -13.93 -14.63 -32.21
CA ALA A 44 -14.42 -14.76 -33.59
C ALA A 44 -14.87 -13.39 -34.14
N ILE A 45 -15.57 -12.57 -33.30
CA ILE A 45 -16.00 -11.23 -33.72
C ILE A 45 -14.78 -10.35 -34.00
N PHE A 46 -13.77 -10.36 -33.13
CA PHE A 46 -12.54 -9.58 -33.34
C PHE A 46 -11.79 -10.02 -34.58
N LEU A 47 -11.68 -11.33 -34.81
CA LEU A 47 -11.03 -11.86 -36.00
C LEU A 47 -11.75 -11.41 -37.27
N TYR A 48 -13.08 -11.45 -37.29
CA TYR A 48 -13.90 -10.99 -38.40
C TYR A 48 -13.73 -9.49 -38.68
N ILE A 49 -13.67 -8.66 -37.64
CA ILE A 49 -13.40 -7.21 -37.76
C ILE A 49 -12.00 -6.96 -38.35
N ILE A 50 -10.98 -7.71 -37.89
CA ILE A 50 -9.61 -7.60 -38.41
C ILE A 50 -9.57 -8.06 -39.87
N TYR A 51 -10.26 -9.13 -40.23
CA TYR A 51 -10.31 -9.64 -41.60
C TYR A 51 -10.92 -8.60 -42.56
N LEU A 52 -11.98 -7.89 -42.17
CA LEU A 52 -12.62 -6.88 -43.02
C LEU A 52 -11.84 -5.57 -43.15
N GLY A 53 -11.14 -5.15 -42.13
CA GLY A 53 -10.52 -3.82 -42.07
C GLY A 53 -8.99 -3.81 -42.12
N GLU A 54 -8.38 -4.97 -42.30
CA GLU A 54 -6.92 -5.15 -42.41
C GLU A 54 -6.13 -4.39 -41.31
N ILE A 55 -5.07 -3.67 -41.69
CA ILE A 55 -4.19 -2.93 -40.77
C ILE A 55 -4.93 -1.80 -40.04
N VAL A 56 -5.90 -1.16 -40.68
CA VAL A 56 -6.64 -0.03 -40.08
C VAL A 56 -7.48 -0.48 -38.90
N SER A 57 -8.13 -1.64 -38.98
CA SER A 57 -8.95 -2.16 -37.88
C SER A 57 -8.12 -2.55 -36.65
N VAL A 58 -6.90 -3.06 -36.88
CA VAL A 58 -5.97 -3.35 -35.77
C VAL A 58 -5.57 -2.07 -35.02
N ALA A 59 -5.26 -1.00 -35.74
CA ALA A 59 -4.91 0.29 -35.14
C ALA A 59 -6.07 0.87 -34.32
N VAL A 60 -7.29 0.82 -34.85
CA VAL A 60 -8.49 1.30 -34.14
C VAL A 60 -8.76 0.46 -32.89
N LEU A 61 -8.66 -0.86 -32.97
CA LEU A 61 -8.84 -1.75 -31.82
C LEU A 61 -7.80 -1.48 -30.73
N LEU A 62 -6.54 -1.26 -31.07
CA LEU A 62 -5.50 -0.88 -30.11
C LEU A 62 -5.83 0.42 -29.39
N ILE A 63 -6.26 1.45 -30.13
CA ILE A 63 -6.67 2.73 -29.53
C ILE A 63 -7.84 2.54 -28.57
N VAL A 64 -8.87 1.77 -28.97
CA VAL A 64 -10.03 1.47 -28.12
C VAL A 64 -9.63 0.73 -26.85
N VAL A 65 -8.76 -0.27 -26.94
CA VAL A 65 -8.26 -1.02 -25.78
C VAL A 65 -7.48 -0.12 -24.83
N LEU A 66 -6.56 0.71 -25.35
CA LEU A 66 -5.80 1.67 -24.55
C LEU A 66 -6.71 2.68 -23.85
N PHE A 67 -7.73 3.18 -24.56
CA PHE A 67 -8.72 4.09 -24.00
C PHE A 67 -9.55 3.42 -22.88
N LEU A 68 -10.00 2.19 -23.09
CA LEU A 68 -10.76 1.44 -22.08
C LEU A 68 -9.93 1.13 -20.84
N LEU A 69 -8.65 0.74 -21.01
CA LEU A 69 -7.72 0.50 -19.90
C LEU A 69 -7.46 1.78 -19.10
N GLY A 70 -7.21 2.89 -19.78
CA GLY A 70 -7.04 4.19 -19.12
C GLY A 70 -8.28 4.62 -18.33
N ARG A 71 -9.47 4.50 -18.95
CA ARG A 71 -10.74 4.83 -18.30
C ARG A 71 -11.05 3.89 -17.12
N SER A 72 -10.74 2.61 -17.24
CA SER A 72 -10.92 1.60 -16.17
C SER A 72 -10.02 1.90 -14.98
N SER A 73 -8.75 2.22 -15.22
CA SER A 73 -7.78 2.57 -14.18
C SER A 73 -8.21 3.78 -13.38
N VAL A 74 -8.65 4.85 -14.05
CA VAL A 74 -9.14 6.08 -13.39
C VAL A 74 -10.39 5.81 -12.54
N ARG A 75 -11.34 5.02 -13.05
CA ARG A 75 -12.55 4.65 -12.30
C ARG A 75 -12.25 3.78 -11.08
N HIS A 76 -11.29 2.85 -11.21
CA HIS A 76 -10.88 1.99 -10.10
C HIS A 76 -10.25 2.79 -8.96
N THR A 77 -9.41 3.76 -9.32
CA THR A 77 -8.75 4.65 -8.34
C THR A 77 -9.77 5.54 -7.62
N LYS A 78 -10.76 6.11 -8.34
CA LYS A 78 -11.84 6.91 -7.73
C LYS A 78 -12.69 6.08 -6.76
N ARG A 79 -13.14 4.89 -7.18
CA ARG A 79 -13.94 3.98 -6.32
C ARG A 79 -13.15 3.49 -5.09
N ALA A 80 -11.85 3.28 -5.22
CA ALA A 80 -10.99 2.92 -4.09
C ALA A 80 -10.88 4.07 -3.08
N LYS A 81 -10.75 5.32 -3.55
CA LYS A 81 -10.77 6.53 -2.70
C LYS A 81 -12.12 6.71 -1.99
N GLU A 82 -13.23 6.65 -2.71
CA GLU A 82 -14.58 6.74 -2.13
C GLU A 82 -14.87 5.66 -1.08
N LYS A 83 -14.42 4.41 -1.32
CA LYS A 83 -14.55 3.32 -0.33
C LYS A 83 -13.68 3.55 0.90
N LYS A 84 -12.46 4.09 0.74
CA LYS A 84 -11.60 4.47 1.86
C LYS A 84 -12.28 5.60 2.67
N GLU A 85 -12.73 6.65 2.01
CA GLU A 85 -13.39 7.79 2.64
C GLU A 85 -14.63 7.38 3.44
N LYS A 86 -15.50 6.55 2.87
CA LYS A 86 -16.67 6.01 3.59
C LYS A 86 -16.25 5.20 4.82
N ARG A 87 -15.26 4.34 4.72
CA ARG A 87 -14.77 3.53 5.85
C ARG A 87 -14.19 4.39 6.97
N TYR A 88 -13.46 5.46 6.63
CA TYR A 88 -12.93 6.40 7.61
C TYR A 88 -14.04 7.21 8.28
N MET A 89 -15.07 7.65 7.54
CA MET A 89 -16.22 8.34 8.11
C MET A 89 -17.04 7.44 9.04
N GLU A 90 -17.33 6.20 8.64
CA GLU A 90 -18.04 5.23 9.49
C GLU A 90 -17.26 4.92 10.79
N ARG A 91 -15.92 4.84 10.71
CA ARG A 91 -15.07 4.64 11.90
C ARG A 91 -15.04 5.89 12.78
N ALA A 92 -15.01 7.07 12.19
CA ALA A 92 -15.00 8.35 12.90
C ALA A 92 -16.28 8.61 13.71
N GLU A 93 -17.43 8.14 13.25
CA GLU A 93 -18.71 8.26 14.00
C GLU A 93 -18.75 7.39 15.27
N LEU A 94 -17.88 6.37 15.37
CA LEU A 94 -17.87 5.39 16.46
C LEU A 94 -16.80 5.67 17.52
N ILE A 95 -15.86 6.59 17.28
CA ILE A 95 -14.68 6.81 18.13
C ILE A 95 -14.77 8.17 18.82
N THR A 96 -14.55 8.21 20.13
CA THR A 96 -14.46 9.45 20.92
C THR A 96 -13.13 10.17 20.65
N ILE A 97 -13.12 11.52 20.83
CA ILE A 97 -11.91 12.34 20.65
C ILE A 97 -10.75 11.83 21.50
N ASN A 98 -11.02 11.41 22.75
CA ASN A 98 -10.00 10.90 23.67
C ASN A 98 -9.38 9.57 23.20
N GLU A 99 -10.17 8.70 22.57
CA GLU A 99 -9.65 7.44 21.99
C GLU A 99 -8.73 7.71 20.80
N VAL A 100 -9.10 8.66 19.94
CA VAL A 100 -8.24 9.05 18.79
C VAL A 100 -6.95 9.69 19.28
N VAL A 101 -7.02 10.51 20.33
CA VAL A 101 -5.83 11.14 20.93
C VAL A 101 -4.88 10.09 21.48
N ASN A 102 -5.37 9.13 22.25
CA ASN A 102 -4.54 8.07 22.84
C ASN A 102 -3.97 7.12 21.78
N GLU A 103 -4.81 6.64 20.85
CA GLU A 103 -4.38 5.77 19.75
C GLU A 103 -3.35 6.47 18.87
N SER A 104 -3.51 7.78 18.61
CA SER A 104 -2.56 8.56 17.83
C SER A 104 -1.24 8.77 18.56
N SER A 105 -1.25 8.96 19.89
CA SER A 105 -0.04 9.09 20.69
C SER A 105 0.82 7.84 20.64
N ASP A 106 0.20 6.66 20.80
CA ASP A 106 0.88 5.38 20.69
C ASP A 106 1.48 5.17 19.28
N HIS A 107 0.74 5.52 18.24
CA HIS A 107 1.22 5.46 16.87
C HIS A 107 2.38 6.44 16.62
N ILE A 108 2.35 7.64 17.19
CA ILE A 108 3.42 8.62 17.06
C ILE A 108 4.71 8.08 17.68
N SER A 109 4.64 7.56 18.91
CA SER A 109 5.77 6.96 19.60
C SER A 109 6.36 5.80 18.80
N GLU A 110 5.52 4.88 18.30
CA GLU A 110 5.98 3.78 17.44
C GLU A 110 6.66 4.26 16.15
N VAL A 111 6.10 5.28 15.49
CA VAL A 111 6.69 5.85 14.27
C VAL A 111 8.04 6.47 14.58
N VAL A 112 8.18 7.26 15.64
CA VAL A 112 9.43 7.90 16.06
C VAL A 112 10.51 6.86 16.36
N LYS A 113 10.16 5.80 17.07
CA LYS A 113 11.07 4.68 17.36
C LYS A 113 11.54 3.97 16.09
N ARG A 114 10.64 3.74 15.14
CA ARG A 114 10.98 3.13 13.84
C ARG A 114 11.84 4.06 12.98
N VAL A 115 11.57 5.36 13.01
CA VAL A 115 12.37 6.40 12.36
C VAL A 115 13.80 6.36 12.87
N ASN A 116 14.01 6.40 14.20
CA ASN A 116 15.30 6.33 14.84
C ASN A 116 16.10 5.09 14.40
N LYS A 117 15.45 3.92 14.47
CA LYS A 117 16.05 2.65 14.05
C LYS A 117 16.43 2.64 12.55
N LEU A 118 15.54 3.12 11.68
CA LEU A 118 15.77 3.11 10.23
C LEU A 118 16.86 4.09 9.83
N TYR A 119 16.89 5.28 10.45
CA TYR A 119 17.97 6.25 10.22
C TYR A 119 19.34 5.67 10.61
N THR A 120 19.42 5.09 11.82
CA THR A 120 20.63 4.40 12.29
C THR A 120 21.08 3.31 11.32
N ASN A 121 20.14 2.49 10.83
CA ASN A 121 20.46 1.47 9.83
C ASN A 121 21.00 2.08 8.53
N VAL A 122 20.40 3.17 8.03
CA VAL A 122 20.92 3.84 6.81
C VAL A 122 22.37 4.30 7.00
N VAL A 123 22.69 4.90 8.15
CA VAL A 123 24.05 5.37 8.44
C VAL A 123 25.04 4.20 8.52
N ILE A 124 24.69 3.11 9.20
CA ILE A 124 25.52 1.91 9.32
C ILE A 124 25.71 1.23 7.96
N ASP A 125 24.63 1.03 7.21
CA ASP A 125 24.64 0.33 5.93
C ASP A 125 25.42 1.13 4.86
N LEU A 126 25.34 2.47 4.89
CA LEU A 126 26.11 3.37 4.03
C LEU A 126 27.60 3.33 4.41
N SER A 127 27.91 3.37 5.70
CA SER A 127 29.29 3.31 6.20
C SER A 127 29.98 1.99 5.84
N SER A 128 29.24 0.89 5.86
CA SER A 128 29.72 -0.43 5.45
C SER A 128 29.70 -0.65 3.93
N HIS A 129 29.16 0.29 3.15
CA HIS A 129 29.01 0.20 1.70
C HIS A 129 28.23 -1.04 1.24
N ASP A 130 27.24 -1.48 2.03
CA ASP A 130 26.47 -2.70 1.79
C ASP A 130 25.17 -2.40 1.02
N LEU A 131 25.22 -2.63 -0.31
CA LEU A 131 24.07 -2.40 -1.21
C LEU A 131 22.84 -3.22 -0.83
N ASN A 132 23.03 -4.46 -0.41
CA ASN A 132 21.90 -5.36 -0.09
C ASN A 132 21.17 -4.89 1.16
N LYS A 133 21.89 -4.45 2.18
CA LYS A 133 21.29 -3.90 3.40
C LYS A 133 20.62 -2.56 3.11
N LEU A 134 21.27 -1.64 2.38
CA LEU A 134 20.69 -0.37 1.97
C LEU A 134 19.37 -0.57 1.18
N SER A 135 19.33 -1.54 0.26
CA SER A 135 18.11 -1.86 -0.48
C SER A 135 16.94 -2.32 0.43
N LYS A 136 17.25 -3.13 1.47
CA LYS A 136 16.26 -3.55 2.45
C LYS A 136 15.79 -2.39 3.32
N THR A 137 16.73 -1.59 3.81
CA THR A 137 16.43 -0.42 4.65
C THR A 137 15.61 0.61 3.87
N GLU A 138 15.93 0.88 2.60
CA GLU A 138 15.14 1.77 1.73
C GLU A 138 13.68 1.28 1.59
N LYS A 139 13.46 0.00 1.37
CA LYS A 139 12.09 -0.57 1.30
C LYS A 139 11.32 -0.37 2.60
N HIS A 140 11.96 -0.55 3.74
CA HIS A 140 11.34 -0.34 5.04
C HIS A 140 11.01 1.14 5.28
N VAL A 141 11.89 2.06 4.87
CA VAL A 141 11.65 3.51 4.96
C VAL A 141 10.45 3.90 4.07
N ARG A 142 10.39 3.43 2.83
CA ARG A 142 9.26 3.68 1.94
C ARG A 142 7.94 3.15 2.50
N LYS A 143 7.97 1.98 3.15
CA LYS A 143 6.81 1.42 3.82
C LYS A 143 6.35 2.30 4.98
N LEU A 144 7.28 2.76 5.82
CA LEU A 144 6.99 3.66 6.92
C LEU A 144 6.39 4.98 6.44
N ASN A 145 6.97 5.61 5.40
CA ASN A 145 6.43 6.84 4.82
C ASN A 145 4.99 6.65 4.30
N LYS A 146 4.71 5.51 3.68
CA LYS A 146 3.35 5.17 3.25
C LYS A 146 2.38 5.04 4.42
N GLU A 147 2.79 4.37 5.50
CA GLU A 147 1.98 4.20 6.71
C GLU A 147 1.67 5.56 7.38
N VAL A 148 2.66 6.45 7.47
CA VAL A 148 2.46 7.82 8.01
C VAL A 148 1.51 8.64 7.14
N ASN A 149 1.61 8.53 5.81
CA ASN A 149 0.67 9.18 4.91
C ASN A 149 -0.76 8.63 5.06
N GLU A 150 -0.92 7.32 5.24
CA GLU A 150 -2.23 6.69 5.49
C GLU A 150 -2.82 7.15 6.83
N LEU A 151 -2.02 7.22 7.89
CA LEU A 151 -2.42 7.74 9.20
C LEU A 151 -2.88 9.20 9.11
N ARG A 152 -2.14 10.04 8.38
CA ARG A 152 -2.51 11.43 8.16
C ARG A 152 -3.84 11.57 7.41
N GLU A 153 -4.09 10.75 6.39
CA GLU A 153 -5.37 10.73 5.69
C GLU A 153 -6.51 10.34 6.64
N GLU A 154 -6.31 9.33 7.47
CA GLU A 154 -7.30 8.85 8.44
C GLU A 154 -7.68 9.95 9.43
N VAL A 155 -6.69 10.60 10.04
CA VAL A 155 -6.90 11.71 10.98
C VAL A 155 -7.55 12.90 10.31
N PHE A 156 -7.20 13.23 9.07
CA PHE A 156 -7.83 14.32 8.31
C PHE A 156 -9.34 14.07 8.10
N TYR A 157 -9.73 12.86 7.72
CA TYR A 157 -11.15 12.50 7.55
C TYR A 157 -11.89 12.49 8.88
N PHE A 158 -11.24 12.04 9.96
CA PHE A 158 -11.81 12.11 11.31
C PHE A 158 -12.11 13.54 11.72
N ILE A 159 -11.14 14.44 11.58
CA ILE A 159 -11.30 15.86 11.93
C ILE A 159 -12.39 16.53 11.11
N LYS A 160 -12.54 16.17 9.84
CA LYS A 160 -13.61 16.69 8.97
C LYS A 160 -15.01 16.29 9.44
N SER A 161 -15.13 15.24 10.22
CA SER A 161 -16.40 14.77 10.80
C SER A 161 -16.74 15.39 12.16
N LEU A 162 -15.81 16.16 12.77
CA LEU A 162 -15.99 16.79 14.09
C LEU A 162 -16.70 18.14 14.02
N ASP A 163 -17.40 18.48 15.11
CA ASP A 163 -18.00 19.80 15.31
C ASP A 163 -16.94 20.90 15.51
N ASP A 164 -17.30 22.14 15.18
CA ASP A 164 -16.41 23.33 15.25
C ASP A 164 -15.71 23.54 16.60
N SER A 165 -16.30 23.10 17.72
CA SER A 165 -15.71 23.19 19.06
C SER A 165 -14.51 22.25 19.24
N SER A 166 -14.49 21.14 18.55
CA SER A 166 -13.47 20.08 18.62
C SER A 166 -12.31 20.31 17.63
N VAL A 167 -12.49 21.19 16.65
CA VAL A 167 -11.50 21.51 15.61
C VAL A 167 -10.23 22.14 16.20
N LYS A 168 -10.31 22.86 17.33
CA LYS A 168 -9.12 23.46 17.96
C LYS A 168 -8.14 22.44 18.51
N ALA A 169 -8.64 21.38 19.14
CA ALA A 169 -7.80 20.28 19.67
C ALA A 169 -7.16 19.48 18.52
N SER A 170 -7.88 19.32 17.43
CA SER A 170 -7.41 18.58 16.26
C SER A 170 -6.33 19.28 15.44
N ARG A 171 -6.20 20.62 15.53
CA ARG A 171 -5.10 21.35 14.87
C ARG A 171 -3.72 20.90 15.35
N PHE A 172 -3.58 20.60 16.63
CA PHE A 172 -2.31 20.12 17.19
C PHE A 172 -1.91 18.77 16.59
N TYR A 173 -2.87 17.87 16.41
CA TYR A 173 -2.64 16.57 15.77
C TYR A 173 -2.22 16.68 14.30
N ILE A 174 -2.88 17.52 13.52
CA ILE A 174 -2.49 17.76 12.13
C ILE A 174 -1.05 18.27 12.07
N LEU A 175 -0.65 19.15 12.98
CA LEU A 175 0.69 19.70 13.04
C LEU A 175 1.73 18.61 13.34
N ILE A 176 1.48 17.78 14.35
CA ILE A 176 2.39 16.66 14.68
C ILE A 176 2.51 15.66 13.51
N LEU A 177 1.39 15.28 12.90
CA LEU A 177 1.40 14.40 11.75
C LEU A 177 2.13 15.02 10.55
N GLY A 178 2.05 16.35 10.39
CA GLY A 178 2.87 17.08 9.43
C GLY A 178 4.36 16.91 9.71
N TYR A 179 4.80 17.10 10.94
CA TYR A 179 6.21 16.89 11.32
C TYR A 179 6.67 15.44 11.15
N LEU A 180 5.83 14.47 11.50
CA LEU A 180 6.15 13.06 11.25
C LEU A 180 6.31 12.76 9.75
N GLN A 181 5.46 13.34 8.92
CA GLN A 181 5.59 13.23 7.48
C GLN A 181 6.90 13.84 6.99
N ASP A 182 7.25 15.04 7.44
CA ASP A 182 8.50 15.70 7.05
C ASP A 182 9.73 14.87 7.47
N ILE A 183 9.71 14.30 8.66
CA ILE A 183 10.79 13.43 9.16
C ILE A 183 10.89 12.16 8.30
N THR A 184 9.76 11.48 8.02
CA THR A 184 9.77 10.24 7.23
C THR A 184 10.16 10.48 5.78
N GLN A 185 9.77 11.60 5.18
CA GLN A 185 10.22 12.00 3.84
C GLN A 185 11.70 12.32 3.82
N SER A 186 12.22 13.00 4.85
CA SER A 186 13.64 13.30 4.97
C SER A 186 14.49 12.03 5.02
N ILE A 187 14.06 11.03 5.80
CA ILE A 187 14.74 9.73 5.87
C ILE A 187 14.60 8.97 4.55
N GLU A 188 13.47 9.05 3.87
CA GLU A 188 13.31 8.45 2.54
C GLU A 188 14.30 9.07 1.55
N TYR A 189 14.45 10.39 1.56
CA TYR A 189 15.44 11.07 0.72
C TYR A 189 16.86 10.60 1.03
N ILE A 190 17.24 10.54 2.32
CA ILE A 190 18.57 10.11 2.76
C ILE A 190 18.81 8.64 2.35
N SER A 191 17.87 7.74 2.62
CA SER A 191 18.01 6.32 2.31
C SER A 191 18.09 6.05 0.80
N THR A 192 17.27 6.73 0.01
CA THR A 192 17.28 6.63 -1.46
C THR A 192 18.58 7.17 -2.04
N THR A 193 19.08 8.30 -1.50
CA THR A 193 20.36 8.89 -1.94
C THR A 193 21.53 8.00 -1.56
N SER A 194 21.52 7.42 -0.36
CA SER A 194 22.54 6.47 0.10
C SER A 194 22.55 5.20 -0.75
N TYR A 195 21.36 4.66 -1.05
CA TYR A 195 21.25 3.51 -1.96
C TYR A 195 21.82 3.83 -3.35
N LYS A 196 21.42 4.97 -3.95
CA LYS A 196 21.92 5.40 -5.26
C LYS A 196 23.45 5.60 -5.25
N HIS A 197 24.02 6.15 -4.17
CA HIS A 197 25.45 6.35 -4.03
C HIS A 197 26.20 5.02 -4.17
N VAL A 198 25.79 3.99 -3.44
CA VAL A 198 26.43 2.67 -3.50
C VAL A 198 26.12 1.93 -4.80
N ASN A 199 24.86 1.98 -5.27
CA ASN A 199 24.41 1.31 -6.49
C ASN A 199 25.12 1.85 -7.75
N ASN A 200 25.46 3.13 -7.77
CA ASN A 200 26.21 3.78 -8.88
C ASN A 200 27.73 3.63 -8.74
N ASN A 201 28.20 2.75 -7.87
CA ASN A 201 29.62 2.49 -7.62
C ASN A 201 30.43 3.74 -7.28
N HIS A 202 29.83 4.72 -6.57
CA HIS A 202 30.59 5.84 -6.05
C HIS A 202 31.60 5.37 -4.98
N LYS A 203 32.66 6.14 -4.80
CA LYS A 203 33.70 5.82 -3.80
C LYS A 203 33.11 5.74 -2.39
N GLN A 204 33.59 4.78 -1.62
CA GLN A 204 33.24 4.66 -0.22
C GLN A 204 33.56 5.96 0.54
N LEU A 205 32.75 6.26 1.56
CA LEU A 205 32.97 7.44 2.40
C LEU A 205 34.30 7.37 3.11
N THR A 206 34.92 8.52 3.31
CA THR A 206 36.17 8.61 4.08
C THR A 206 35.94 8.29 5.55
N PRO A 207 36.95 7.78 6.29
CA PRO A 207 36.81 7.52 7.72
C PRO A 207 36.35 8.75 8.52
N SER A 208 36.79 9.95 8.14
CA SER A 208 36.32 11.21 8.75
C SER A 208 34.83 11.41 8.53
N SER A 209 34.34 11.25 7.30
CA SER A 209 32.93 11.42 6.98
C SER A 209 32.04 10.38 7.71
N ILE A 210 32.54 9.15 7.87
CA ILE A 210 31.84 8.09 8.62
C ILE A 210 31.73 8.49 10.10
N ASN A 211 32.81 9.01 10.68
CA ASN A 211 32.84 9.49 12.06
C ASN A 211 31.86 10.64 12.26
N ASP A 212 31.83 11.62 11.35
CA ASP A 212 30.90 12.75 11.42
C ASP A 212 29.44 12.30 11.36
N LEU A 213 29.14 11.36 10.47
CA LEU A 213 27.79 10.75 10.38
C LEU A 213 27.41 9.98 11.66
N SER A 214 28.37 9.27 12.28
CA SER A 214 28.13 8.58 13.54
C SER A 214 27.81 9.57 14.67
N VAL A 215 28.55 10.67 14.78
CA VAL A 215 28.29 11.72 15.76
C VAL A 215 26.90 12.35 15.58
N ILE A 216 26.50 12.59 14.34
CA ILE A 216 25.14 13.10 14.02
C ILE A 216 24.09 12.07 14.41
N ASN A 217 24.30 10.79 14.07
CA ASN A 217 23.39 9.71 14.42
C ASN A 217 23.19 9.60 15.94
N ASP A 218 24.26 9.68 16.72
CA ASP A 218 24.17 9.59 18.18
C ASP A 218 23.40 10.77 18.78
N LYS A 219 23.60 11.99 18.25
CA LYS A 219 22.82 13.16 18.66
C LYS A 219 21.35 13.05 18.33
N LEU A 220 21.03 12.57 17.12
CA LEU A 220 19.64 12.35 16.71
C LEU A 220 18.98 11.25 17.51
N LYS A 221 19.70 10.17 17.83
CA LYS A 221 19.20 9.10 18.69
C LYS A 221 18.77 9.65 20.07
N VAL A 222 19.60 10.44 20.73
CA VAL A 222 19.25 11.07 22.01
C VAL A 222 18.01 11.97 21.88
N LEU A 223 17.86 12.67 20.76
CA LEU A 223 16.68 13.51 20.51
C LEU A 223 15.41 12.67 20.33
N PHE A 224 15.46 11.61 19.55
CA PHE A 224 14.32 10.72 19.32
C PHE A 224 13.94 9.95 20.60
N ASP A 225 14.92 9.50 21.40
CA ASP A 225 14.66 8.84 22.67
C ASP A 225 13.94 9.76 23.67
N LYS A 226 14.20 11.08 23.64
CA LYS A 226 13.46 12.06 24.43
C LYS A 226 12.01 12.21 23.97
N ILE A 227 11.76 12.25 22.66
CA ILE A 227 10.39 12.35 22.11
C ILE A 227 9.57 11.10 22.41
N GLU A 228 10.22 9.93 22.56
CA GLU A 228 9.55 8.67 22.91
C GLU A 228 9.10 8.63 24.37
N LEU A 229 9.79 9.36 25.27
CA LEU A 229 9.56 9.36 26.72
C LEU A 229 8.55 10.41 27.19
N ASP A 230 8.32 11.47 26.42
CA ASP A 230 7.36 12.54 26.69
C ASP A 230 5.99 12.20 26.04
#